data_260e5d9148c088001aba781ce9f05ed1
#
_entry.id   260e5d9148c088001aba781ce9f05ed1
#
_cell.length_a   1.000
_cell.length_b   1.000
_cell.length_c   1.000
_cell.angle_alpha   90.00
_cell.angle_beta   90.00
_cell.angle_gamma   90.00
#
_symmetry.space_group_name_H-M   'P 1'
#
loop_
_entity.id
_entity.type
_entity.pdbx_description
1 polymer ?
#
loop_
_entity_poly.entity_id
_entity_poly.type
_entity_poly.pdbx_seq_one_letter_code
_entity_poly.pdbx_strand_id
1 'polypeptide(L)'
;MTLILKQEELKNCVSISVEGIKVIEDAFKNLSEGNAIMPPIMRLDIEENNGEVDVKTAYIKGLDSFAIKMSPGFFDNPKIGLPSTGGLMVLLSSKTGALEAVLLDKGYLTDIRTALAGAISVKYLAKKEISSVGIIGAGAQAKLQLEALMLVRKPSELRIWSRDS
;
A
#
# COMPACT_ATOMS: atom_id res chain seq x y z
N MET A 1 -3.07 -21.36 15.93
CA MET A 1 -3.01 -20.15 16.78
C MET A 1 -3.09 -18.95 15.86
N THR A 2 -4.03 -18.03 16.06
CA THR A 2 -4.19 -16.83 15.22
C THR A 2 -3.28 -15.72 15.76
N LEU A 3 -2.52 -15.06 14.86
CA LEU A 3 -1.68 -13.91 15.22
C LEU A 3 -2.51 -12.62 15.20
N ILE A 4 -2.24 -11.70 16.11
CA ILE A 4 -2.77 -10.33 16.06
C ILE A 4 -1.56 -9.39 16.12
N LEU A 5 -1.31 -8.67 15.02
CA LEU A 5 -0.17 -7.76 14.90
C LEU A 5 -0.64 -6.32 14.82
N LYS A 6 -0.09 -5.47 15.68
CA LYS A 6 -0.32 -4.02 15.68
C LYS A 6 0.63 -3.31 14.71
N GLN A 7 0.32 -2.07 14.40
CA GLN A 7 1.12 -1.26 13.47
C GLN A 7 2.61 -1.19 13.86
N GLU A 8 2.93 -1.08 15.14
CA GLU A 8 4.32 -1.00 15.63
C GLU A 8 5.08 -2.29 15.34
N GLU A 9 4.44 -3.45 15.52
CA GLU A 9 5.04 -4.75 15.21
C GLU A 9 5.23 -4.93 13.71
N LEU A 10 4.25 -4.49 12.92
CA LEU A 10 4.33 -4.52 11.45
C LEU A 10 5.44 -3.63 10.92
N LYS A 11 5.68 -2.46 11.52
CA LYS A 11 6.80 -1.57 11.15
C LYS A 11 8.17 -2.20 11.40
N ASN A 12 8.28 -3.11 12.35
CA ASN A 12 9.52 -3.86 12.60
C ASN A 12 9.77 -4.98 11.57
N CYS A 13 8.71 -5.43 10.86
CA CYS A 13 8.79 -6.52 9.89
C CYS A 13 8.78 -6.04 8.44
N VAL A 14 8.11 -4.92 8.15
CA VAL A 14 7.86 -4.43 6.79
C VAL A 14 8.28 -2.97 6.68
N SER A 15 9.11 -2.66 5.71
CA SER A 15 9.55 -1.29 5.40
C SER A 15 9.72 -1.10 3.89
N ILE A 16 10.00 0.13 3.47
CA ILE A 16 10.43 0.41 2.10
C ILE A 16 11.83 -0.18 1.91
N SER A 17 11.93 -1.21 1.06
CA SER A 17 13.16 -1.96 0.83
C SER A 17 13.21 -2.54 -0.58
N VAL A 18 14.38 -2.98 -1.00
CA VAL A 18 14.57 -3.67 -2.28
C VAL A 18 13.80 -4.99 -2.32
N GLU A 19 13.74 -5.70 -1.20
CA GLU A 19 12.96 -6.93 -1.05
C GLU A 19 11.47 -6.63 -1.19
N GLY A 20 10.99 -5.53 -0.60
CA GLY A 20 9.61 -5.07 -0.75
C GLY A 20 9.27 -4.74 -2.21
N ILE A 21 10.16 -4.07 -2.95
CA ILE A 21 10.01 -3.83 -4.39
C ILE A 21 9.82 -5.16 -5.13
N LYS A 22 10.67 -6.17 -4.85
CA LYS A 22 10.59 -7.47 -5.50
C LYS A 22 9.25 -8.17 -5.22
N VAL A 23 8.78 -8.16 -3.99
CA VAL A 23 7.49 -8.77 -3.62
C VAL A 23 6.33 -8.15 -4.41
N ILE A 24 6.29 -6.81 -4.51
CA ILE A 24 5.23 -6.12 -5.25
C ILE A 24 5.38 -6.33 -6.77
N GLU A 25 6.60 -6.37 -7.29
CA GLU A 25 6.89 -6.66 -8.69
C GLU A 25 6.42 -8.06 -9.08
N ASP A 26 6.72 -9.07 -8.26
CA ASP A 26 6.27 -10.45 -8.44
C ASP A 26 4.72 -10.54 -8.38
N ALA A 27 4.07 -9.76 -7.52
CA ALA A 27 2.62 -9.69 -7.47
C ALA A 27 2.01 -9.12 -8.77
N PHE A 28 2.57 -8.03 -9.32
CA PHE A 28 2.14 -7.50 -10.62
C PHE A 28 2.37 -8.50 -11.77
N LYS A 29 3.49 -9.21 -11.74
CA LYS A 29 3.78 -10.26 -12.73
C LYS A 29 2.75 -11.39 -12.66
N ASN A 30 2.48 -11.92 -11.47
CA ASN A 30 1.46 -12.97 -11.28
C ASN A 30 0.08 -12.49 -11.75
N LEU A 31 -0.27 -11.22 -11.52
CA LEU A 31 -1.53 -10.65 -12.01
C LEU A 31 -1.57 -10.64 -13.55
N SER A 32 -0.50 -10.18 -14.21
CA SER A 32 -0.43 -10.11 -15.67
C SER A 32 -0.43 -11.48 -16.35
N GLU A 33 0.10 -12.51 -15.68
CA GLU A 33 0.14 -13.89 -16.14
C GLU A 33 -1.16 -14.67 -15.86
N GLY A 34 -2.17 -14.05 -15.21
CA GLY A 34 -3.42 -14.72 -14.85
C GLY A 34 -3.31 -15.68 -13.66
N ASN A 35 -2.22 -15.60 -12.90
CA ASN A 35 -2.01 -16.40 -11.70
C ASN A 35 -2.66 -15.81 -10.44
N ALA A 36 -3.12 -14.55 -10.50
CA ALA A 36 -3.83 -13.91 -9.41
C ALA A 36 -5.33 -13.86 -9.69
N ILE A 37 -6.14 -14.17 -8.69
CA ILE A 37 -7.59 -14.04 -8.70
C ILE A 37 -7.94 -12.81 -7.89
N MET A 38 -8.54 -11.81 -8.54
CA MET A 38 -8.98 -10.55 -7.92
C MET A 38 -10.46 -10.32 -8.23
N PRO A 39 -11.37 -10.57 -7.28
CA PRO A 39 -12.77 -10.20 -7.43
C PRO A 39 -12.95 -8.68 -7.54
N PRO A 40 -14.09 -8.19 -8.04
CA PRO A 40 -14.43 -6.78 -7.99
C PRO A 40 -14.32 -6.21 -6.57
N ILE A 41 -13.93 -4.94 -6.46
CA ILE A 41 -13.85 -4.24 -5.18
C ILE A 41 -15.28 -4.06 -4.66
N MET A 42 -15.51 -4.46 -3.40
CA MET A 42 -16.72 -4.08 -2.69
C MET A 42 -16.49 -2.69 -2.10
N ARG A 43 -17.34 -1.75 -2.48
CA ARG A 43 -17.32 -0.38 -1.96
C ARG A 43 -18.64 -0.09 -1.26
N LEU A 44 -18.53 0.50 -0.08
CA LEU A 44 -19.64 1.05 0.70
C LEU A 44 -19.40 2.54 0.89
N ASP A 45 -20.30 3.36 0.34
CA ASP A 45 -20.28 4.81 0.52
C ASP A 45 -21.16 5.18 1.74
N ILE A 46 -20.66 6.10 2.57
CA ILE A 46 -21.31 6.64 3.76
C ILE A 46 -21.37 8.16 3.56
N GLU A 47 -22.24 8.57 2.65
CA GLU A 47 -22.29 9.94 2.11
C GLU A 47 -22.50 11.00 3.20
N GLU A 48 -23.33 10.73 4.21
CA GLU A 48 -23.63 11.64 5.32
C GLU A 48 -22.40 12.00 6.16
N ASN A 49 -21.34 11.20 6.11
CA ASN A 49 -20.10 11.43 6.84
C ASN A 49 -18.89 11.64 5.92
N ASN A 50 -19.12 11.93 4.63
CA ASN A 50 -18.06 12.06 3.62
C ASN A 50 -17.06 10.89 3.71
N GLY A 51 -17.64 9.67 3.83
CA GLY A 51 -16.90 8.44 4.12
C GLY A 51 -17.11 7.36 3.08
N GLU A 52 -16.15 6.46 3.00
CA GLU A 52 -16.19 5.25 2.18
C GLU A 52 -15.44 4.10 2.83
N VAL A 53 -15.79 2.88 2.50
CA VAL A 53 -15.02 1.69 2.87
C VAL A 53 -14.85 0.80 1.65
N ASP A 54 -13.61 0.59 1.25
CA ASP A 54 -13.25 -0.40 0.25
C ASP A 54 -12.84 -1.72 0.89
N VAL A 55 -13.44 -2.83 0.46
CA VAL A 55 -12.99 -4.20 0.79
C VAL A 55 -12.41 -4.83 -0.45
N LYS A 56 -11.15 -5.25 -0.35
CA LYS A 56 -10.35 -5.81 -1.45
C LYS A 56 -9.75 -7.13 -1.03
N THR A 57 -9.81 -8.12 -1.93
CA THR A 57 -9.14 -9.40 -1.72
C THR A 57 -8.41 -9.83 -2.98
N ALA A 58 -7.37 -10.62 -2.81
CA ALA A 58 -6.69 -11.29 -3.90
C ALA A 58 -6.07 -12.59 -3.41
N TYR A 59 -6.05 -13.59 -4.29
CA TYR A 59 -5.35 -14.84 -4.09
C TYR A 59 -4.39 -15.07 -5.26
N ILE A 60 -3.12 -15.32 -4.96
CA ILE A 60 -2.13 -15.76 -5.94
C ILE A 60 -2.02 -17.28 -5.85
N LYS A 61 -2.24 -17.96 -6.98
CA LYS A 61 -2.21 -19.42 -7.05
C LYS A 61 -0.87 -19.98 -6.53
N GLY A 62 -0.95 -20.95 -5.64
CA GLY A 62 0.21 -21.60 -5.04
C GLY A 62 0.68 -20.98 -3.71
N LEU A 63 0.16 -19.82 -3.30
CA LEU A 63 0.40 -19.32 -1.96
C LEU A 63 -0.47 -20.03 -0.92
N ASP A 64 0.09 -20.26 0.26
CA ASP A 64 -0.61 -20.94 1.35
C ASP A 64 -1.67 -20.05 2.03
N SER A 65 -1.60 -18.74 1.82
CA SER A 65 -2.51 -17.76 2.42
C SER A 65 -3.00 -16.74 1.40
N PHE A 66 -4.15 -16.12 1.70
CA PHE A 66 -4.66 -14.95 0.99
C PHE A 66 -5.13 -13.89 1.97
N ALA A 67 -5.21 -12.64 1.50
CA ALA A 67 -5.56 -11.51 2.33
C ALA A 67 -6.90 -10.88 1.93
N ILE A 68 -7.67 -10.42 2.93
CA ILE A 68 -8.79 -9.51 2.75
C ILE A 68 -8.44 -8.21 3.46
N LYS A 69 -8.45 -7.11 2.73
CA LYS A 69 -8.15 -5.77 3.22
C LYS A 69 -9.41 -4.94 3.33
N MET A 70 -9.60 -4.27 4.44
CA MET A 70 -10.59 -3.22 4.66
C MET A 70 -9.89 -1.87 4.75
N SER A 71 -10.29 -0.92 3.91
CA SER A 71 -9.68 0.42 3.81
C SER A 71 -10.77 1.49 3.93
N PRO A 72 -11.08 1.96 5.15
CA PRO A 72 -11.95 3.10 5.34
C PRO A 72 -11.24 4.40 4.94
N GLY A 73 -12.01 5.31 4.34
CA GLY A 73 -11.65 6.70 4.10
C GLY A 73 -12.77 7.60 4.61
N PHE A 74 -12.49 8.50 5.55
CA PHE A 74 -13.42 9.50 6.07
C PHE A 74 -12.74 10.87 5.96
N PHE A 75 -13.11 11.62 4.93
CA PHE A 75 -12.33 12.77 4.47
C PHE A 75 -12.52 14.01 5.36
N ASP A 76 -13.49 14.01 6.25
CA ASP A 76 -13.71 15.06 7.24
C ASP A 76 -13.02 14.80 8.60
N ASN A 77 -12.46 13.63 8.79
CA ASN A 77 -11.73 13.26 10.01
C ASN A 77 -10.62 14.26 10.43
N PRO A 78 -9.85 14.87 9.50
CA PRO A 78 -8.86 15.88 9.90
C PRO A 78 -9.45 17.09 10.67
N LYS A 79 -10.73 17.43 10.43
CA LYS A 79 -11.41 18.50 11.15
C LYS A 79 -11.59 18.21 12.65
N ILE A 80 -11.52 16.94 13.02
CA ILE A 80 -11.65 16.46 14.41
C ILE A 80 -10.36 15.79 14.93
N GLY A 81 -9.24 16.00 14.23
CA GLY A 81 -7.91 15.51 14.64
C GLY A 81 -7.67 14.00 14.37
N LEU A 82 -8.50 13.37 13.57
CA LEU A 82 -8.34 11.97 13.18
C LEU A 82 -7.75 11.85 11.76
N PRO A 83 -7.06 10.74 11.43
CA PRO A 83 -6.59 10.50 10.07
C PRO A 83 -7.74 10.27 9.10
N SER A 84 -7.61 10.78 7.86
CA SER A 84 -8.62 10.59 6.80
C SER A 84 -8.74 9.13 6.35
N THR A 85 -7.67 8.37 6.43
CA THR A 85 -7.61 6.99 5.95
C THR A 85 -7.11 6.07 7.05
N GLY A 86 -7.52 4.83 6.98
CA GLY A 86 -7.11 3.78 7.90
C GLY A 86 -7.14 2.42 7.22
N GLY A 87 -7.08 1.38 8.02
CA GLY A 87 -7.22 0.03 7.49
C GLY A 87 -6.87 -1.07 8.45
N LEU A 88 -7.23 -2.24 8.03
CA LEU A 88 -6.80 -3.50 8.61
C LEU A 88 -6.80 -4.57 7.52
N MET A 89 -6.08 -5.67 7.77
CA MET A 89 -6.12 -6.85 6.92
C MET A 89 -6.33 -8.11 7.75
N VAL A 90 -6.99 -9.09 7.17
CA VAL A 90 -7.02 -10.46 7.70
C VAL A 90 -6.34 -11.39 6.72
N LEU A 91 -5.57 -12.34 7.25
CA LEU A 91 -4.89 -13.38 6.50
C LEU A 91 -5.58 -14.71 6.77
N LEU A 92 -5.95 -15.42 5.73
CA LEU A 92 -6.62 -16.70 5.81
C LEU A 92 -5.84 -17.76 5.04
N SER A 93 -5.87 -18.99 5.56
CA SER A 93 -5.33 -20.15 4.87
C SER A 93 -6.06 -20.39 3.54
N SER A 94 -5.31 -20.52 2.45
CA SER A 94 -5.90 -20.86 1.14
C SER A 94 -6.37 -22.32 1.05
N LYS A 95 -5.95 -23.16 2.00
CA LYS A 95 -6.31 -24.60 2.05
C LYS A 95 -7.55 -24.87 2.87
N THR A 96 -7.76 -24.11 3.96
CA THR A 96 -8.80 -24.42 4.95
C THR A 96 -9.76 -23.26 5.23
N GLY A 97 -9.42 -22.03 4.80
CA GLY A 97 -10.15 -20.82 5.15
C GLY A 97 -9.96 -20.38 6.62
N ALA A 98 -9.10 -21.08 7.38
CA ALA A 98 -8.85 -20.72 8.78
C ALA A 98 -8.18 -19.36 8.89
N LEU A 99 -8.58 -18.58 9.90
CA LEU A 99 -7.97 -17.29 10.20
C LEU A 99 -6.54 -17.49 10.75
N GLU A 100 -5.55 -16.99 10.06
CA GLU A 100 -4.13 -17.06 10.41
C GLU A 100 -3.65 -15.81 11.14
N ALA A 101 -4.04 -14.63 10.63
CA ALA A 101 -3.64 -13.38 11.27
C ALA A 101 -4.67 -12.26 11.10
N VAL A 102 -4.65 -11.31 12.06
CA VAL A 102 -5.31 -10.00 11.97
C VAL A 102 -4.22 -8.94 12.07
N LEU A 103 -4.12 -8.09 11.04
CA LEU A 103 -3.12 -7.04 10.92
C LEU A 103 -3.79 -5.69 11.16
N LEU A 104 -3.63 -5.14 12.36
CA LEU A 104 -4.18 -3.84 12.78
C LEU A 104 -3.20 -2.72 12.36
N ASP A 105 -3.01 -2.58 11.06
CA ASP A 105 -1.96 -1.76 10.44
C ASP A 105 -2.29 -0.26 10.36
N LYS A 106 -3.54 0.12 10.56
CA LYS A 106 -4.03 1.51 10.42
C LYS A 106 -3.70 2.12 9.06
N GLY A 107 -3.63 1.28 8.00
CA GLY A 107 -3.31 1.71 6.64
C GLY A 107 -1.82 1.68 6.29
N TYR A 108 -0.93 1.36 7.22
CA TYR A 108 0.52 1.34 7.02
C TYR A 108 0.96 0.48 5.83
N LEU A 109 0.46 -0.76 5.74
CA LEU A 109 0.81 -1.66 4.65
C LEU A 109 0.27 -1.16 3.30
N THR A 110 -0.86 -0.46 3.31
CA THR A 110 -1.39 0.21 2.11
C THR A 110 -0.45 1.32 1.65
N ASP A 111 0.09 2.10 2.57
CA ASP A 111 1.03 3.18 2.26
C ASP A 111 2.34 2.63 1.69
N ILE A 112 2.93 1.64 2.35
CA ILE A 112 4.20 1.02 1.93
C ILE A 112 4.05 0.39 0.53
N ARG A 113 3.03 -0.47 0.31
CA ARG A 113 2.87 -1.12 -1.00
C ARG A 113 2.60 -0.10 -2.12
N THR A 114 1.99 1.04 -1.81
CA THR A 114 1.72 2.11 -2.78
C THR A 114 3.02 2.80 -3.19
N ALA A 115 3.87 3.12 -2.25
CA ALA A 115 5.17 3.69 -2.51
C ALA A 115 6.08 2.75 -3.31
N LEU A 116 6.10 1.46 -2.96
CA LEU A 116 6.86 0.44 -3.69
C LEU A 116 6.36 0.28 -5.13
N ALA A 117 5.05 0.33 -5.36
CA ALA A 117 4.47 0.31 -6.72
C ALA A 117 4.89 1.54 -7.55
N GLY A 118 4.98 2.72 -6.91
CA GLY A 118 5.54 3.91 -7.55
C GLY A 118 7.00 3.74 -7.96
N ALA A 119 7.83 3.16 -7.11
CA ALA A 119 9.22 2.85 -7.45
C ALA A 119 9.33 1.87 -8.62
N ILE A 120 8.46 0.85 -8.70
CA ILE A 120 8.41 -0.07 -9.84
C ILE A 120 8.05 0.68 -11.13
N SER A 121 7.08 1.59 -11.09
CA SER A 121 6.74 2.43 -12.23
C SER A 121 7.95 3.26 -12.70
N VAL A 122 8.67 3.88 -11.77
CA VAL A 122 9.91 4.63 -12.09
C VAL A 122 11.00 3.70 -12.64
N LYS A 123 11.16 2.50 -12.08
CA LYS A 123 12.15 1.51 -12.51
C LYS A 123 12.01 1.16 -13.99
N TYR A 124 10.77 0.97 -14.46
CA TYR A 124 10.49 0.49 -15.81
C TYR A 124 10.17 1.59 -16.82
N LEU A 125 9.57 2.72 -16.38
CA LEU A 125 9.04 3.73 -17.29
C LEU A 125 9.91 4.99 -17.35
N ALA A 126 10.68 5.31 -16.29
CA ALA A 126 11.56 6.47 -16.31
C ALA A 126 12.90 6.16 -16.97
N LYS A 127 13.58 7.20 -17.46
CA LYS A 127 14.97 7.10 -17.93
C LYS A 127 15.85 6.45 -16.86
N LYS A 128 16.87 5.69 -17.28
CA LYS A 128 17.85 5.07 -16.35
C LYS A 128 18.57 6.13 -15.53
N GLU A 129 19.05 7.17 -16.21
CA GLU A 129 19.69 8.32 -15.59
C GLU A 129 18.69 9.47 -15.49
N ILE A 130 18.45 9.93 -14.29
CA ILE A 130 17.62 11.08 -13.98
C ILE A 130 18.41 12.06 -13.10
N SER A 131 18.40 13.35 -13.44
CA SER A 131 19.04 14.38 -12.65
C SER A 131 18.12 15.03 -11.64
N SER A 132 16.81 15.09 -11.94
CA SER A 132 15.84 15.77 -11.08
C SER A 132 14.53 14.99 -10.96
N VAL A 133 13.87 15.18 -9.83
CA VAL A 133 12.52 14.65 -9.53
C VAL A 133 11.63 15.79 -9.06
N GLY A 134 10.43 15.88 -9.64
CA GLY A 134 9.37 16.77 -9.20
C GLY A 134 8.31 15.99 -8.42
N ILE A 135 7.90 16.52 -7.28
CA ILE A 135 6.80 15.98 -6.46
C ILE A 135 5.73 17.05 -6.30
N ILE A 136 4.49 16.71 -6.61
CA ILE A 136 3.32 17.56 -6.41
C ILE A 136 2.54 17.03 -5.22
N GLY A 137 2.52 17.80 -4.12
CA GLY A 137 1.99 17.41 -2.83
C GLY A 137 3.11 17.17 -1.80
N ALA A 138 2.84 17.43 -0.52
CA ALA A 138 3.78 17.24 0.60
C ALA A 138 3.22 16.31 1.70
N GLY A 139 2.25 15.46 1.36
CA GLY A 139 1.65 14.51 2.30
C GLY A 139 2.52 13.26 2.54
N ALA A 140 1.97 12.31 3.30
CA ALA A 140 2.65 11.07 3.67
C ALA A 140 3.15 10.30 2.44
N GLN A 141 2.34 10.18 1.38
CA GLN A 141 2.74 9.50 0.15
C GLN A 141 3.90 10.19 -0.58
N ALA A 142 4.00 11.53 -0.53
CA ALA A 142 5.12 12.24 -1.16
C ALA A 142 6.47 11.79 -0.57
N LYS A 143 6.54 11.68 0.76
CA LYS A 143 7.73 11.19 1.47
C LYS A 143 8.03 9.73 1.13
N LEU A 144 7.04 8.85 1.25
CA LEU A 144 7.22 7.42 1.04
C LEU A 144 7.56 7.08 -0.43
N GLN A 145 6.92 7.79 -1.39
CA GLN A 145 7.22 7.64 -2.82
C GLN A 145 8.66 8.07 -3.14
N LEU A 146 9.13 9.17 -2.53
CA LEU A 146 10.52 9.59 -2.68
C LEU A 146 11.49 8.55 -2.11
N GLU A 147 11.23 8.06 -0.90
CA GLU A 147 12.05 7.04 -0.25
C GLU A 147 12.16 5.78 -1.12
N ALA A 148 11.04 5.29 -1.64
CA ALA A 148 11.01 4.14 -2.52
C ALA A 148 11.70 4.41 -3.87
N LEU A 149 11.54 5.61 -4.45
CA LEU A 149 12.21 6.03 -5.67
C LEU A 149 13.74 6.00 -5.51
N MET A 150 14.25 6.45 -4.37
CA MET A 150 15.70 6.47 -4.09
C MET A 150 16.34 5.08 -4.07
N LEU A 151 15.56 4.01 -3.93
CA LEU A 151 16.05 2.63 -4.06
C LEU A 151 16.34 2.25 -5.53
N VAL A 152 15.69 2.88 -6.49
CA VAL A 152 15.79 2.52 -7.92
C VAL A 152 16.44 3.59 -8.78
N ARG A 153 16.49 4.84 -8.31
CA ARG A 153 17.11 5.99 -9.00
C ARG A 153 17.80 6.90 -7.98
N LYS A 154 18.79 7.66 -8.44
CA LYS A 154 19.56 8.58 -7.60
C LYS A 154 19.58 9.98 -8.24
N PRO A 155 18.48 10.73 -8.17
CA PRO A 155 18.46 12.11 -8.67
C PRO A 155 19.35 13.00 -7.78
N SER A 156 19.95 14.03 -8.39
CA SER A 156 20.73 15.03 -7.67
C SER A 156 19.92 16.23 -7.22
N GLU A 157 18.72 16.39 -7.77
CA GLU A 157 17.82 17.51 -7.46
C GLU A 157 16.42 17.00 -7.13
N LEU A 158 15.81 17.58 -6.10
CA LEU A 158 14.42 17.34 -5.69
C LEU A 158 13.68 18.67 -5.67
N ARG A 159 12.53 18.72 -6.37
CA ARG A 159 11.61 19.85 -6.36
C ARG A 159 10.27 19.39 -5.80
N ILE A 160 9.81 20.03 -4.72
CA ILE A 160 8.51 19.72 -4.09
C ILE A 160 7.64 20.96 -4.20
N TRP A 161 6.40 20.77 -4.60
CA TRP A 161 5.37 21.81 -4.59
C TRP A 161 4.18 21.35 -3.76
N SER A 162 3.65 22.25 -2.91
CA SER A 162 2.38 22.05 -2.20
C SER A 162 1.61 23.36 -2.11
N ARG A 163 0.32 23.30 -1.78
CA ARG A 163 -0.53 24.51 -1.61
C ARG A 163 -0.09 25.33 -0.41
N ASP A 164 0.28 24.63 0.65
CA ASP A 164 0.71 25.23 1.91
C ASP A 164 2.21 24.94 2.08
N SER A 165 3.00 25.99 2.28
CA SER A 165 4.46 25.93 2.44
C SER A 165 4.84 25.93 3.93
#